data_24fd987c262d4a235e6d0a97a97a8f5b
#
_entry.id   24fd987c262d4a235e6d0a97a97a8f5b
#
_cell.length_a   1.000
_cell.length_b   1.000
_cell.length_c   1.000
_cell.angle_alpha   90.00
_cell.angle_beta   90.00
_cell.angle_gamma   90.00
#
_symmetry.space_group_name_H-M   'P 1'
#
loop_
_entity.id
_entity.type
_entity.pdbx_description
1 polymer ?
#
loop_
_entity_poly.entity_id
_entity_poly.type
_entity_poly.pdbx_seq_one_letter_code
_entity_poly.pdbx_strand_id
1 'polypeptide(L)'
;MDKSDLRIEQLQQYLDKKKGVVESDIKEYNQQLGKNYLHFFDWHADDLYKACYMDKNYKAIQEAIDTAETPKDIEGYLKRCTLYIEEDLLNGPLVKKSTNPMSNMAHSLEMECKQELLKDLRYLNLSL
;
A
#
# COMPACT_ATOMS: atom_id res chain seq x y z
N MET A 1 -13.91 -15.52 14.40
CA MET A 1 -12.84 -14.72 15.03
C MET A 1 -13.45 -13.77 16.05
N ASP A 2 -12.83 -13.61 17.20
CA ASP A 2 -13.26 -12.64 18.18
C ASP A 2 -12.80 -11.25 17.76
N LYS A 3 -13.73 -10.45 17.24
CA LYS A 3 -13.45 -9.07 16.77
C LYS A 3 -13.37 -8.06 17.91
N SER A 4 -13.57 -8.50 19.17
CA SER A 4 -13.43 -7.64 20.34
C SER A 4 -12.01 -7.59 20.88
N ASP A 5 -11.07 -8.30 20.26
CA ASP A 5 -9.65 -8.23 20.63
C ASP A 5 -9.13 -6.81 20.41
N LEU A 6 -8.65 -6.18 21.47
CA LEU A 6 -8.19 -4.79 21.46
C LEU A 6 -7.07 -4.56 20.42
N ARG A 7 -6.21 -5.56 20.25
CA ARG A 7 -5.10 -5.46 19.27
C ARG A 7 -5.64 -5.37 17.84
N ILE A 8 -6.67 -6.16 17.53
CA ILE A 8 -7.32 -6.14 16.22
C ILE A 8 -8.03 -4.81 16.00
N GLU A 9 -8.69 -4.28 17.03
CA GLU A 9 -9.33 -2.96 16.94
C GLU A 9 -8.31 -1.86 16.65
N GLN A 10 -7.16 -1.87 17.32
CA GLN A 10 -6.09 -0.90 17.09
C GLN A 10 -5.53 -1.01 15.67
N LEU A 11 -5.33 -2.24 15.19
CA LEU A 11 -4.89 -2.51 13.83
C LEU A 11 -5.90 -1.97 12.82
N GLN A 12 -7.19 -2.23 13.05
CA GLN A 12 -8.26 -1.75 12.17
C GLN A 12 -8.34 -0.23 12.16
N GLN A 13 -8.18 0.43 13.30
CA GLN A 13 -8.16 1.89 13.37
C GLN A 13 -7.01 2.49 12.58
N TYR A 14 -5.82 1.90 12.68
CA TYR A 14 -4.66 2.33 11.91
C TYR A 14 -4.91 2.19 10.41
N LEU A 15 -5.43 1.02 10.01
CA LEU A 15 -5.74 0.74 8.61
C LEU A 15 -6.81 1.69 8.06
N ASP A 16 -7.86 1.95 8.83
CA ASP A 16 -8.94 2.87 8.43
C ASP A 16 -8.39 4.28 8.20
N LYS A 17 -7.50 4.74 9.06
CA LYS A 17 -6.86 6.05 8.92
C LYS A 17 -6.06 6.12 7.62
N LYS A 18 -5.26 5.10 7.34
CA LYS A 18 -4.44 5.06 6.12
C LYS A 18 -5.29 4.96 4.85
N LYS A 19 -6.33 4.13 4.86
CA LYS A 19 -7.27 4.00 3.75
C LYS A 19 -7.97 5.33 3.48
N GLY A 20 -8.44 6.01 4.53
CA GLY A 20 -9.13 7.28 4.40
C GLY A 20 -8.27 8.34 3.73
N VAL A 21 -6.99 8.42 4.09
CA VAL A 21 -6.05 9.39 3.47
C VAL A 21 -5.88 9.11 1.98
N VAL A 22 -5.58 7.85 1.60
CA VAL A 22 -5.34 7.53 0.19
C VAL A 22 -6.61 7.65 -0.65
N GLU A 23 -7.78 7.31 -0.12
CA GLU A 23 -9.06 7.45 -0.83
C GLU A 23 -9.37 8.93 -1.10
N SER A 24 -9.11 9.80 -0.12
CA SER A 24 -9.27 11.25 -0.26
C SER A 24 -8.30 11.80 -1.32
N ASP A 25 -7.04 11.36 -1.30
CA ASP A 25 -6.03 11.77 -2.27
C ASP A 25 -6.42 11.34 -3.69
N ILE A 26 -6.87 10.11 -3.87
CA ILE A 26 -7.30 9.60 -5.18
C ILE A 26 -8.47 10.43 -5.72
N LYS A 27 -9.43 10.75 -4.87
CA LYS A 27 -10.59 11.56 -5.27
C LYS A 27 -10.15 12.94 -5.73
N GLU A 28 -9.26 13.59 -4.99
CA GLU A 28 -8.73 14.91 -5.33
C GLU A 28 -7.94 14.87 -6.64
N TYR A 29 -7.04 13.90 -6.81
CA TYR A 29 -6.25 13.77 -8.03
C TYR A 29 -7.13 13.49 -9.25
N ASN A 30 -8.17 12.68 -9.11
CA ASN A 30 -9.11 12.43 -10.20
C ASN A 30 -9.85 13.71 -10.62
N GLN A 31 -10.21 14.57 -9.67
CA GLN A 31 -10.83 15.86 -9.96
C GLN A 31 -9.87 16.78 -10.72
N GLN A 32 -8.61 16.83 -10.30
CA GLN A 32 -7.59 17.65 -10.97
C GLN A 32 -7.32 17.14 -12.38
N LEU A 33 -7.25 15.82 -12.55
CA LEU A 33 -7.06 15.19 -13.87
C LEU A 33 -8.17 15.59 -14.83
N GLY A 34 -9.43 15.62 -14.36
CA GLY A 34 -10.57 16.01 -15.18
C GLY A 34 -10.56 17.49 -15.57
N LYS A 35 -9.90 18.34 -14.79
CA LYS A 35 -9.81 19.79 -15.08
C LYS A 35 -8.72 20.15 -16.07
N ASN A 36 -7.54 19.56 -15.93
CA ASN A 36 -6.40 19.84 -16.81
C ASN A 36 -5.48 18.61 -16.88
N TYR A 37 -5.73 17.78 -17.89
CA TYR A 37 -5.04 16.51 -18.07
C TYR A 37 -3.53 16.67 -18.21
N LEU A 38 -3.08 17.60 -19.08
CA LEU A 38 -1.65 17.75 -19.34
C LEU A 38 -0.89 18.26 -18.12
N HIS A 39 -1.45 19.25 -17.44
CA HIS A 39 -0.83 19.79 -16.21
C HIS A 39 -0.76 18.69 -15.13
N PHE A 40 -1.85 17.95 -14.95
CA PHE A 40 -1.89 16.87 -13.98
C PHE A 40 -0.86 15.80 -14.29
N PHE A 41 -0.77 15.38 -15.56
CA PHE A 41 0.18 14.35 -15.99
C PHE A 41 1.63 14.80 -15.73
N ASP A 42 1.94 16.06 -16.00
CA ASP A 42 3.29 16.58 -15.83
C ASP A 42 3.71 16.67 -14.35
N TRP A 43 2.77 16.94 -13.44
CA TRP A 43 3.10 17.28 -12.06
C TRP A 43 2.60 16.29 -11.00
N HIS A 44 1.57 15.49 -11.29
CA HIS A 44 0.88 14.70 -10.28
C HIS A 44 0.62 13.22 -10.64
N ALA A 45 1.05 12.78 -11.81
CA ALA A 45 0.81 11.39 -12.23
C ALA A 45 1.48 10.38 -11.30
N ASP A 46 2.67 10.70 -10.81
CA ASP A 46 3.40 9.87 -9.85
C ASP A 46 2.66 9.78 -8.52
N ASP A 47 2.10 10.89 -8.03
CA ASP A 47 1.33 10.92 -6.79
C ASP A 47 0.07 10.06 -6.88
N LEU A 48 -0.64 10.13 -8.00
CA LEU A 48 -1.82 9.29 -8.23
C LEU A 48 -1.44 7.82 -8.30
N TYR A 49 -0.36 7.48 -9.00
CA TYR A 49 0.15 6.11 -9.06
C TYR A 49 0.41 5.56 -7.66
N LYS A 50 1.14 6.32 -6.84
CA LYS A 50 1.48 5.90 -5.48
C LYS A 50 0.24 5.72 -4.61
N ALA A 51 -0.70 6.66 -4.69
CA ALA A 51 -1.95 6.57 -3.92
C ALA A 51 -2.75 5.32 -4.32
N CYS A 52 -2.88 5.03 -5.60
CA CYS A 52 -3.59 3.85 -6.10
C CYS A 52 -2.90 2.56 -5.68
N TYR A 53 -1.56 2.52 -5.71
CA TYR A 53 -0.80 1.36 -5.26
C TYR A 53 -1.03 1.07 -3.78
N MET A 54 -0.95 2.10 -2.94
CA MET A 54 -1.17 1.96 -1.50
C MET A 54 -2.62 1.55 -1.21
N ASP A 55 -3.59 2.14 -1.89
CA ASP A 55 -5.02 1.79 -1.75
C ASP A 55 -5.26 0.32 -2.04
N LYS A 56 -4.69 -0.19 -3.12
CA LYS A 56 -4.79 -1.61 -3.49
C LYS A 56 -4.27 -2.51 -2.37
N ASN A 57 -3.13 -2.15 -1.78
CA ASN A 57 -2.51 -2.96 -0.73
C ASN A 57 -3.27 -2.86 0.59
N TYR A 58 -3.78 -1.68 0.95
CA TYR A 58 -4.60 -1.53 2.15
C TYR A 58 -5.91 -2.33 2.05
N LYS A 59 -6.52 -2.37 0.87
CA LYS A 59 -7.72 -3.18 0.62
C LYS A 59 -7.42 -4.67 0.74
N ALA A 60 -6.25 -5.12 0.27
CA ALA A 60 -5.82 -6.51 0.43
C ALA A 60 -5.65 -6.89 1.90
N ILE A 61 -5.06 -6.00 2.71
CA ILE A 61 -4.93 -6.22 4.16
C ILE A 61 -6.32 -6.28 4.80
N GLN A 62 -7.23 -5.38 4.41
CA GLN A 62 -8.61 -5.38 4.93
C GLN A 62 -9.31 -6.70 4.62
N GLU A 63 -9.18 -7.19 3.40
CA GLU A 63 -9.77 -8.47 3.02
C GLU A 63 -9.22 -9.62 3.88
N ALA A 64 -7.91 -9.61 4.13
CA ALA A 64 -7.29 -10.62 5.00
C ALA A 64 -7.85 -10.57 6.43
N ILE A 65 -8.08 -9.36 6.97
CA ILE A 65 -8.70 -9.19 8.28
C ILE A 65 -10.13 -9.73 8.27
N ASP A 66 -10.90 -9.38 7.25
CA ASP A 66 -12.32 -9.74 7.15
C ASP A 66 -12.53 -11.24 6.98
N THR A 67 -11.60 -11.92 6.31
CA THR A 67 -11.71 -13.37 6.06
C THR A 67 -10.98 -14.23 7.07
N ALA A 68 -10.22 -13.63 7.98
CA ALA A 68 -9.48 -14.37 9.00
C ALA A 68 -10.42 -15.06 10.00
N GLU A 69 -10.13 -16.30 10.35
CA GLU A 69 -10.87 -17.04 11.35
C GLU A 69 -10.32 -16.81 12.76
N THR A 70 -9.01 -16.58 12.87
CA THR A 70 -8.31 -16.34 14.13
C THR A 70 -7.35 -15.16 14.01
N PRO A 71 -6.97 -14.52 15.14
CA PRO A 71 -5.94 -13.48 15.12
C PRO A 71 -4.60 -13.95 14.54
N LYS A 72 -4.28 -15.22 14.69
CA LYS A 72 -3.04 -15.81 14.12
C LYS A 72 -3.04 -15.78 12.59
N ASP A 73 -4.20 -15.90 11.97
CA ASP A 73 -4.30 -15.81 10.51
C ASP A 73 -3.90 -14.43 10.02
N ILE A 74 -4.30 -13.38 10.74
CA ILE A 74 -3.93 -12.00 10.44
C ILE A 74 -2.42 -11.82 10.62
N GLU A 75 -1.89 -12.28 11.75
CA GLU A 75 -0.46 -12.21 12.06
C GLU A 75 0.38 -12.92 10.97
N GLY A 76 -0.04 -14.13 10.60
CA GLY A 76 0.64 -14.90 9.54
C GLY A 76 0.62 -14.18 8.20
N TYR A 77 -0.52 -13.58 7.83
CA TYR A 77 -0.64 -12.80 6.59
C TYR A 77 0.32 -11.61 6.60
N LEU A 78 0.33 -10.82 7.68
CA LEU A 78 1.18 -9.64 7.79
C LEU A 78 2.67 -10.01 7.75
N LYS A 79 3.05 -11.11 8.39
CA LYS A 79 4.44 -11.59 8.35
C LYS A 79 4.85 -12.01 6.94
N ARG A 80 3.99 -12.74 6.23
CA ARG A 80 4.28 -13.13 4.84
C ARG A 80 4.43 -11.91 3.94
N CYS A 81 3.52 -10.94 4.05
CA CYS A 81 3.61 -9.70 3.29
C CYS A 81 4.91 -8.96 3.57
N THR A 82 5.30 -8.87 4.85
CA THR A 82 6.55 -8.22 5.25
C THR A 82 7.76 -8.89 4.59
N LEU A 83 7.81 -10.22 4.62
CA LEU A 83 8.92 -10.96 4.01
C LEU A 83 8.98 -10.76 2.50
N TYR A 84 7.82 -10.80 1.80
CA TYR A 84 7.78 -10.55 0.36
C TYR A 84 8.25 -9.14 0.01
N ILE A 85 7.81 -8.14 0.76
CA ILE A 85 8.22 -6.75 0.50
C ILE A 85 9.72 -6.56 0.77
N GLU A 86 10.25 -7.13 1.86
CA GLU A 86 11.68 -7.07 2.16
C GLU A 86 12.50 -7.72 1.04
N GLU A 87 12.08 -8.88 0.55
CA GLU A 87 12.74 -9.57 -0.56
C GLU A 87 12.69 -8.73 -1.84
N ASP A 88 11.53 -8.16 -2.16
CA ASP A 88 11.37 -7.31 -3.34
C ASP A 88 12.26 -6.08 -3.27
N LEU A 89 12.36 -5.44 -2.11
CA LEU A 89 13.22 -4.28 -1.92
C LEU A 89 14.71 -4.64 -2.04
N LEU A 90 15.08 -5.82 -1.56
CA LEU A 90 16.45 -6.31 -1.68
C LEU A 90 16.82 -6.61 -3.14
N ASN A 91 15.89 -7.20 -3.89
CA ASN A 91 16.10 -7.61 -5.28
C ASN A 91 15.80 -6.50 -6.29
N GLY A 92 15.09 -5.45 -5.89
CA GLY A 92 14.70 -4.35 -6.78
C GLY A 92 15.84 -3.75 -7.60
N PRO A 93 17.00 -3.42 -6.99
CA PRO A 93 18.14 -2.89 -7.74
C PRO A 93 18.73 -3.85 -8.76
N LEU A 94 18.45 -5.16 -8.64
CA LEU A 94 18.95 -6.20 -9.52
C LEU A 94 18.04 -6.41 -10.74
N VAL A 95 16.86 -5.81 -10.75
CA VAL A 95 15.92 -5.92 -11.87
C VAL A 95 16.48 -5.15 -13.05
N LYS A 96 16.56 -5.84 -14.21
CA LYS A 96 17.07 -5.23 -15.43
C LYS A 96 16.14 -4.12 -15.90
N LYS A 97 16.70 -2.94 -16.20
CA LYS A 97 15.94 -1.82 -16.73
C LYS A 97 15.33 -2.15 -18.08
N SER A 98 14.07 -1.73 -18.25
CA SER A 98 13.37 -1.82 -19.52
C SER A 98 13.86 -0.72 -20.47
N THR A 99 13.68 -0.93 -21.78
CA THR A 99 13.85 0.13 -22.79
C THR A 99 12.68 1.13 -22.74
N ASN A 100 11.59 0.79 -22.07
CA ASN A 100 10.42 1.67 -21.93
C ASN A 100 10.59 2.56 -20.70
N PRO A 101 10.73 3.91 -20.89
CA PRO A 101 10.91 4.83 -19.77
C PRO A 101 9.75 4.81 -18.76
N MET A 102 8.52 4.57 -19.22
CA MET A 102 7.34 4.52 -18.34
C MET A 102 7.39 3.31 -17.44
N SER A 103 7.84 2.15 -17.94
CA SER A 103 8.04 0.96 -17.12
C SER A 103 9.09 1.17 -16.04
N ASN A 104 10.17 1.86 -16.35
CA ASN A 104 11.23 2.17 -15.39
C ASN A 104 10.72 3.13 -14.32
N MET A 105 9.94 4.14 -14.70
CA MET A 105 9.31 5.07 -13.76
C MET A 105 8.34 4.32 -12.82
N ALA A 106 7.47 3.49 -13.38
CA ALA A 106 6.52 2.69 -12.59
C ALA A 106 7.24 1.80 -11.58
N HIS A 107 8.34 1.15 -12.00
CA HIS A 107 9.15 0.33 -11.10
C HIS A 107 9.73 1.15 -9.94
N SER A 108 10.27 2.35 -10.23
CA SER A 108 10.81 3.24 -9.21
C SER A 108 9.74 3.67 -8.20
N LEU A 109 8.55 4.03 -8.70
CA LEU A 109 7.42 4.41 -7.85
C LEU A 109 6.94 3.23 -6.99
N GLU A 110 6.91 2.03 -7.57
CA GLU A 110 6.56 0.82 -6.84
C GLU A 110 7.54 0.56 -5.70
N MET A 111 8.84 0.74 -5.93
CA MET A 111 9.84 0.57 -4.88
C MET A 111 9.66 1.58 -3.75
N GLU A 112 9.34 2.84 -4.07
CA GLU A 112 9.03 3.85 -3.05
C GLU A 112 7.81 3.45 -2.22
N CYS A 113 6.75 2.98 -2.88
CA CYS A 113 5.53 2.52 -2.20
C CYS A 113 5.80 1.32 -1.31
N LYS A 114 6.63 0.37 -1.76
CA LYS A 114 7.00 -0.79 -0.97
C LYS A 114 7.75 -0.40 0.29
N GLN A 115 8.58 0.63 0.25
CA GLN A 115 9.24 1.15 1.45
C GLN A 115 8.23 1.70 2.47
N GLU A 116 7.25 2.46 2.01
CA GLU A 116 6.17 2.97 2.87
C GLU A 116 5.32 1.83 3.42
N LEU A 117 4.94 0.89 2.54
CA LEU A 117 4.14 -0.26 2.95
C LEU A 117 4.88 -1.12 3.99
N LEU A 118 6.19 -1.26 3.86
CA LEU A 118 7.00 -1.98 4.83
C LEU A 118 6.93 -1.34 6.21
N LYS A 119 6.96 -0.02 6.30
CA LYS A 119 6.77 0.70 7.56
C LYS A 119 5.41 0.40 8.17
N ASP A 120 4.35 0.43 7.35
CA ASP A 120 3.00 0.11 7.79
C ASP A 120 2.90 -1.33 8.30
N LEU A 121 3.46 -2.29 7.55
CA LEU A 121 3.42 -3.70 7.94
C LEU A 121 4.18 -3.96 9.24
N ARG A 122 5.32 -3.32 9.43
CA ARG A 122 6.09 -3.43 10.68
C ARG A 122 5.31 -2.87 11.87
N TYR A 123 4.64 -1.74 11.67
CA TYR A 123 3.79 -1.16 12.70
C TYR A 123 2.64 -2.11 13.05
N LEU A 124 1.95 -2.64 12.04
CA LEU A 124 0.83 -3.57 12.23
C LEU A 124 1.27 -4.87 12.92
N ASN A 125 2.45 -5.41 12.55
CA ASN A 125 3.01 -6.59 13.21
C ASN A 125 3.31 -6.35 14.69
N LEU A 126 3.80 -5.16 15.04
CA LEU A 126 4.07 -4.80 16.44
C LEU A 126 2.78 -4.64 17.24
N SER A 127 1.66 -4.34 16.60
CA SER A 127 0.35 -4.19 17.25
C SER A 127 -0.27 -5.54 17.63
N LEU A 128 0.24 -6.61 17.06
CA LEU A 128 -0.20 -7.97 17.35
C LEU A 128 0.76 -8.65 18.34
#